data_cbe8fb4e0f0c98a4689b8624b33bef31
#
_entry.id   cbe8fb4e0f0c98a4689b8624b33bef31
#
_cell.length_a   1.000
_cell.length_b   1.000
_cell.length_c   1.000
_cell.angle_alpha   90.00
_cell.angle_beta   90.00
_cell.angle_gamma   90.00
#
_symmetry.space_group_name_H-M   'P 1'
#
loop_
_entity.id
_entity.type
_entity.pdbx_description
1 polymer ?
#
loop_
_entity_poly.entity_id
_entity_poly.type
_entity_poly.pdbx_seq_one_letter_code
_entity_poly.pdbx_strand_id
1 'polypeptide(L)'
;MKDYNFYYWGPLLFKIKMQQEDLKKCADLCSKKSSEVDETLAGVIKHQHYISSTHYGKIINPYLGPFQQAYRNWYGKTITQTPIHSSWVNFMIAGEFNPPHMHLNCDLSSVLFVKIPEGLKEEHKKFTGTGGGPGTLSFTYGEFQPHTISNRVFFPEEGDLFIFPATLTHFVAPFLSKGERISMSANFMLQS
;
A
#
# COMPACT_ATOMS: atom_id res chain seq x y z
N MET A 1 14.18 1.38 39.66
CA MET A 1 14.09 1.87 38.27
C MET A 1 13.33 3.17 38.33
N LYS A 2 13.75 4.24 37.64
CA LYS A 2 12.97 5.49 37.62
C LYS A 2 11.79 5.29 36.67
N ASP A 3 10.60 5.69 37.10
CA ASP A 3 9.40 5.63 36.23
C ASP A 3 9.55 6.67 35.11
N TYR A 4 9.21 6.27 33.89
CA TYR A 4 9.18 7.14 32.74
C TYR A 4 8.00 6.82 31.83
N ASN A 5 7.54 7.83 31.07
CA ASN A 5 6.54 7.71 30.04
C ASN A 5 7.11 8.20 28.72
N PHE A 6 6.72 7.59 27.62
CA PHE A 6 6.98 8.11 26.29
C PHE A 6 5.73 7.93 25.42
N TYR A 7 5.59 8.79 24.41
CA TYR A 7 4.39 8.86 23.61
C TYR A 7 4.73 8.72 22.14
N TYR A 8 4.00 7.86 21.43
CA TYR A 8 4.00 7.81 19.99
C TYR A 8 2.89 8.69 19.46
N TRP A 9 3.11 9.31 18.31
CA TRP A 9 2.10 10.01 17.58
C TRP A 9 2.31 9.83 16.08
N GLY A 10 1.31 10.23 15.25
CA GLY A 10 1.38 10.24 13.81
C GLY A 10 0.28 9.40 13.16
N PRO A 11 0.35 9.19 11.84
CA PRO A 11 -0.64 8.39 11.13
C PRO A 11 -0.53 6.91 11.50
N LEU A 12 -1.68 6.23 11.53
CA LEU A 12 -1.70 4.78 11.62
C LEU A 12 -1.28 4.20 10.27
N LEU A 13 -0.14 3.53 10.22
CA LEU A 13 0.26 2.70 9.10
C LEU A 13 0.06 1.24 9.50
N PHE A 14 -0.98 0.62 8.95
CA PHE A 14 -1.35 -0.76 9.24
C PHE A 14 -0.80 -1.69 8.18
N LYS A 15 -0.23 -2.82 8.58
CA LYS A 15 0.25 -3.88 7.70
C LYS A 15 -0.27 -5.23 8.20
N ILE A 16 -0.81 -6.04 7.29
CA ILE A 16 -1.25 -7.40 7.56
C ILE A 16 -0.88 -8.32 6.39
N LYS A 17 -0.60 -9.58 6.67
CA LYS A 17 -0.33 -10.59 5.65
C LYS A 17 -1.63 -11.26 5.21
N MET A 18 -1.92 -11.19 3.91
CA MET A 18 -3.05 -11.88 3.31
C MET A 18 -2.80 -13.39 3.23
N GLN A 19 -3.83 -14.20 3.48
CA GLN A 19 -3.76 -15.64 3.33
C GLN A 19 -3.59 -16.04 1.87
N GLN A 20 -2.86 -17.12 1.61
CA GLN A 20 -2.53 -17.56 0.24
C GLN A 20 -3.75 -17.82 -0.64
N GLU A 21 -4.82 -18.35 -0.06
CA GLU A 21 -6.07 -18.62 -0.79
C GLU A 21 -6.71 -17.30 -1.30
N ASP A 22 -6.74 -16.26 -0.46
CA ASP A 22 -7.31 -14.97 -0.83
C ASP A 22 -6.37 -14.20 -1.78
N LEU A 23 -5.06 -14.35 -1.62
CA LEU A 23 -4.08 -13.79 -2.54
C LEU A 23 -4.25 -14.38 -3.95
N LYS A 24 -4.54 -15.68 -4.06
CA LYS A 24 -4.85 -16.33 -5.33
C LYS A 24 -6.12 -15.76 -5.97
N LYS A 25 -7.19 -15.55 -5.18
CA LYS A 25 -8.42 -14.89 -5.68
C LYS A 25 -8.13 -13.46 -6.18
N CYS A 26 -7.24 -12.73 -5.52
CA CYS A 26 -6.78 -11.43 -5.98
C CYS A 26 -6.00 -11.52 -7.31
N ALA A 27 -5.10 -12.48 -7.46
CA ALA A 27 -4.38 -12.73 -8.71
C ALA A 27 -5.34 -13.02 -9.87
N ASP A 28 -6.35 -13.85 -9.64
CA ASP A 28 -7.41 -14.15 -10.62
C ASP A 28 -8.22 -12.90 -10.99
N LEU A 29 -8.45 -12.00 -10.04
CA LEU A 29 -9.15 -10.74 -10.28
C LEU A 29 -8.30 -9.77 -11.11
N CYS A 30 -6.98 -9.73 -10.90
CA CYS A 30 -6.05 -8.92 -11.70
C CYS A 30 -6.05 -9.30 -13.18
N SER A 31 -6.30 -10.57 -13.51
CA SER A 31 -6.32 -11.05 -14.91
C SER A 31 -7.57 -10.65 -15.68
N LYS A 32 -8.64 -10.28 -14.98
CA LYS A 32 -9.92 -9.86 -15.59
C LYS A 32 -9.87 -8.39 -15.93
N LYS A 33 -9.45 -8.06 -17.15
CA LYS A 33 -9.43 -6.66 -17.64
C LYS A 33 -10.83 -6.05 -17.53
N SER A 34 -10.93 -4.96 -16.76
CA SER A 34 -11.98 -3.96 -16.87
C SER A 34 -11.43 -2.75 -17.67
N SER A 35 -12.09 -1.62 -17.69
CA SER A 35 -11.60 -0.43 -18.42
C SER A 35 -10.16 -0.05 -18.03
N GLU A 36 -9.34 0.35 -19.01
CA GLU A 36 -8.07 1.02 -18.73
C GLU A 36 -8.31 2.23 -17.83
N VAL A 37 -7.35 2.51 -16.95
CA VAL A 37 -7.42 3.67 -16.07
C VAL A 37 -7.04 4.90 -16.90
N ASP A 38 -7.88 5.92 -16.83
CA ASP A 38 -7.58 7.23 -17.37
C ASP A 38 -6.32 7.84 -16.73
N GLU A 39 -5.74 8.85 -17.36
CA GLU A 39 -4.49 9.56 -17.01
C GLU A 39 -4.45 10.19 -15.59
N THR A 40 -5.40 9.86 -14.72
CA THR A 40 -5.58 10.48 -13.39
C THR A 40 -4.74 9.84 -12.28
N LEU A 41 -4.07 8.71 -12.53
CA LEU A 41 -3.21 8.07 -11.52
C LEU A 41 -1.80 8.66 -11.53
N ALA A 42 -1.24 8.85 -10.32
CA ALA A 42 0.07 9.49 -10.12
C ALA A 42 1.25 8.69 -10.69
N GLY A 43 1.07 7.40 -10.93
CA GLY A 43 2.14 6.48 -11.36
C GLY A 43 2.61 6.70 -12.79
N VAL A 44 3.92 6.63 -13.00
CA VAL A 44 4.51 6.46 -14.34
C VAL A 44 4.51 4.96 -14.64
N ILE A 45 3.31 4.40 -14.83
CA ILE A 45 3.05 2.97 -15.03
C ILE A 45 2.11 2.84 -16.24
N LYS A 46 2.55 2.11 -17.27
CA LYS A 46 1.82 2.01 -18.54
C LYS A 46 0.57 1.13 -18.48
N HIS A 47 0.59 0.12 -17.61
CA HIS A 47 -0.49 -0.85 -17.53
C HIS A 47 -1.15 -0.79 -16.16
N GLN A 48 -2.28 -0.11 -16.12
CA GLN A 48 -3.15 0.02 -14.96
C GLN A 48 -4.59 -0.20 -15.39
N HIS A 49 -5.38 -0.91 -14.57
CA HIS A 49 -6.78 -1.19 -14.87
C HIS A 49 -7.64 -1.06 -13.62
N TYR A 50 -8.82 -0.48 -13.77
CA TYR A 50 -9.83 -0.58 -12.73
C TYR A 50 -10.27 -2.03 -12.56
N ILE A 51 -10.55 -2.40 -11.33
CA ILE A 51 -11.10 -3.71 -10.97
C ILE A 51 -12.43 -3.53 -10.24
N SER A 52 -13.22 -4.59 -10.22
CA SER A 52 -14.50 -4.56 -9.51
C SER A 52 -14.31 -4.37 -8.01
N SER A 53 -14.65 -3.17 -7.50
CA SER A 53 -14.62 -2.85 -6.07
C SER A 53 -15.50 -3.78 -5.24
N THR A 54 -16.62 -4.26 -5.81
CA THR A 54 -17.50 -5.24 -5.15
C THR A 54 -16.82 -6.60 -4.99
N HIS A 55 -16.11 -7.09 -6.01
CA HIS A 55 -15.42 -8.38 -5.91
C HIS A 55 -14.19 -8.27 -5.00
N TYR A 56 -13.40 -7.21 -5.15
CA TYR A 56 -12.24 -6.98 -4.29
C TYR A 56 -12.68 -6.79 -2.82
N GLY A 57 -13.76 -6.06 -2.60
CA GLY A 57 -14.34 -5.83 -1.27
C GLY A 57 -14.67 -7.13 -0.54
N LYS A 58 -15.24 -8.12 -1.23
CA LYS A 58 -15.52 -9.45 -0.65
C LYS A 58 -14.26 -10.19 -0.19
N ILE A 59 -13.14 -10.02 -0.93
CA ILE A 59 -11.87 -10.67 -0.58
C ILE A 59 -11.19 -9.95 0.57
N ILE A 60 -11.17 -8.60 0.57
CA ILE A 60 -10.44 -7.82 1.58
C ILE A 60 -11.20 -7.68 2.90
N ASN A 61 -12.50 -7.87 2.91
CA ASN A 61 -13.36 -7.64 4.10
C ASN A 61 -12.87 -8.35 5.38
N PRO A 62 -12.39 -9.60 5.37
CA PRO A 62 -11.85 -10.25 6.57
C PRO A 62 -10.64 -9.52 7.18
N TYR A 63 -9.92 -8.72 6.41
CA TYR A 63 -8.72 -7.98 6.83
C TYR A 63 -9.05 -6.59 7.38
N LEU A 64 -10.26 -6.08 7.12
CA LEU A 64 -10.71 -4.78 7.61
C LEU A 64 -11.05 -4.78 9.10
N GLY A 65 -11.53 -5.90 9.65
CA GLY A 65 -11.81 -6.02 11.07
C GLY A 65 -10.56 -5.79 11.95
N PRO A 66 -9.43 -6.47 11.72
CA PRO A 66 -8.16 -6.18 12.38
C PRO A 66 -7.69 -4.73 12.22
N PHE A 67 -7.89 -4.12 11.05
CA PHE A 67 -7.59 -2.70 10.82
C PHE A 67 -8.48 -1.79 11.70
N GLN A 68 -9.79 -2.03 11.73
CA GLN A 68 -10.73 -1.26 12.56
C GLN A 68 -10.37 -1.34 14.05
N GLN A 69 -9.95 -2.51 14.52
CA GLN A 69 -9.48 -2.66 15.90
C GLN A 69 -8.18 -1.87 16.15
N ALA A 70 -7.22 -1.91 15.22
CA ALA A 70 -5.99 -1.12 15.31
C ALA A 70 -6.30 0.39 15.31
N TYR A 71 -7.23 0.82 14.47
CA TYR A 71 -7.68 2.21 14.39
C TYR A 71 -8.32 2.67 15.71
N ARG A 72 -9.19 1.85 16.29
CA ARG A 72 -9.78 2.13 17.59
C ARG A 72 -8.73 2.25 18.69
N ASN A 73 -7.77 1.34 18.71
CA ASN A 73 -6.69 1.36 19.70
C ASN A 73 -5.79 2.60 19.56
N TRP A 74 -5.55 3.04 18.31
CA TRP A 74 -4.66 4.17 18.03
C TRP A 74 -5.32 5.53 18.23
N TYR A 75 -6.54 5.71 17.70
CA TYR A 75 -7.24 7.00 17.69
C TYR A 75 -8.32 7.13 18.79
N GLY A 76 -8.68 6.06 19.48
CA GLY A 76 -9.81 6.05 20.43
C GLY A 76 -11.18 6.22 19.75
N LYS A 77 -11.25 6.03 18.43
CA LYS A 77 -12.48 6.22 17.62
C LYS A 77 -12.90 4.89 16.99
N THR A 78 -14.20 4.67 16.87
CA THR A 78 -14.75 3.47 16.21
C THR A 78 -15.13 3.79 14.78
N ILE A 79 -14.75 2.90 13.87
CA ILE A 79 -15.20 2.87 12.48
C ILE A 79 -16.21 1.74 12.37
N THR A 80 -17.38 2.01 11.80
CA THR A 80 -18.43 1.01 11.59
C THR A 80 -18.35 0.37 10.21
N GLN A 81 -18.01 1.15 9.17
CA GLN A 81 -17.91 0.67 7.80
C GLN A 81 -16.71 1.33 7.08
N THR A 82 -16.15 0.59 6.11
CA THR A 82 -15.05 1.02 5.25
C THR A 82 -15.37 0.67 3.78
N PRO A 83 -16.43 1.27 3.18
CA PRO A 83 -16.78 1.00 1.80
C PRO A 83 -15.64 1.41 0.84
N ILE A 84 -15.39 0.57 -0.15
CA ILE A 84 -14.41 0.87 -1.21
C ILE A 84 -15.03 1.90 -2.16
N HIS A 85 -14.36 3.03 -2.32
CA HIS A 85 -14.73 4.07 -3.28
C HIS A 85 -14.22 3.75 -4.69
N SER A 86 -12.96 3.30 -4.81
CA SER A 86 -12.33 2.91 -6.06
C SER A 86 -11.28 1.83 -5.84
N SER A 87 -11.02 1.02 -6.86
CA SER A 87 -9.96 0.00 -6.81
C SER A 87 -9.38 -0.27 -8.19
N TRP A 88 -8.04 -0.50 -8.25
CA TRP A 88 -7.31 -0.73 -9.48
C TRP A 88 -6.12 -1.66 -9.26
N VAL A 89 -5.59 -2.19 -10.34
CA VAL A 89 -4.37 -3.00 -10.38
C VAL A 89 -3.29 -2.26 -11.16
N ASN A 90 -2.05 -2.37 -10.69
CA ASN A 90 -0.85 -1.84 -11.30
C ASN A 90 0.05 -3.00 -11.71
N PHE A 91 0.45 -3.03 -13.00
CA PHE A 91 1.43 -3.95 -13.55
C PHE A 91 2.72 -3.18 -13.85
N MET A 92 3.56 -3.06 -12.85
CA MET A 92 4.76 -2.23 -12.90
C MET A 92 5.95 -3.03 -13.41
N ILE A 93 6.60 -2.53 -14.45
CA ILE A 93 7.82 -3.11 -15.05
C ILE A 93 9.07 -2.25 -14.76
N ALA A 94 10.22 -2.71 -15.24
CA ALA A 94 11.50 -2.02 -15.08
C ALA A 94 11.45 -0.56 -15.53
N GLY A 95 11.98 0.35 -14.71
CA GLY A 95 12.03 1.80 -14.95
C GLY A 95 10.75 2.55 -14.57
N GLU A 96 9.65 1.86 -14.32
CA GLU A 96 8.40 2.48 -13.86
C GLU A 96 8.41 2.73 -12.35
N PHE A 97 7.63 3.70 -11.89
CA PHE A 97 7.58 4.11 -10.49
C PHE A 97 6.29 4.85 -10.15
N ASN A 98 6.00 4.99 -8.86
CA ASN A 98 5.02 5.95 -8.37
C ASN A 98 5.78 7.09 -7.66
N PRO A 99 5.67 8.35 -8.13
CA PRO A 99 6.26 9.50 -7.46
C PRO A 99 5.62 9.71 -6.08
N PRO A 100 6.21 10.55 -5.21
CA PRO A 100 5.56 10.98 -3.98
C PRO A 100 4.19 11.61 -4.26
N HIS A 101 3.14 11.03 -3.71
CA HIS A 101 1.76 11.47 -3.89
C HIS A 101 0.90 11.13 -2.69
N MET A 102 -0.30 11.66 -2.67
CA MET A 102 -1.38 11.37 -1.74
C MET A 102 -2.69 11.21 -2.50
N HIS A 103 -3.69 10.62 -1.88
CA HIS A 103 -5.02 10.52 -2.47
C HIS A 103 -5.95 11.56 -1.87
N LEU A 104 -6.76 12.19 -2.72
CA LEU A 104 -7.79 13.15 -2.34
C LEU A 104 -9.18 12.52 -2.49
N ASN A 105 -10.17 13.10 -1.81
CA ASN A 105 -11.57 12.64 -1.86
C ASN A 105 -11.81 11.21 -1.34
N CYS A 106 -10.93 10.75 -0.43
CA CYS A 106 -11.11 9.50 0.31
C CYS A 106 -10.38 9.59 1.66
N ASP A 107 -10.73 8.72 2.60
CA ASP A 107 -10.19 8.77 3.95
C ASP A 107 -8.98 7.85 4.12
N LEU A 108 -9.02 6.68 3.48
CA LEU A 108 -7.95 5.69 3.52
C LEU A 108 -7.56 5.23 2.12
N SER A 109 -6.32 4.84 2.01
CA SER A 109 -5.79 4.09 0.87
C SER A 109 -5.21 2.76 1.32
N SER A 110 -5.18 1.80 0.41
CA SER A 110 -4.49 0.52 0.60
C SER A 110 -3.67 0.12 -0.61
N VAL A 111 -2.66 -0.70 -0.37
CA VAL A 111 -1.94 -1.42 -1.40
C VAL A 111 -1.68 -2.86 -0.95
N LEU A 112 -2.08 -3.81 -1.79
CA LEU A 112 -1.79 -5.23 -1.67
C LEU A 112 -0.75 -5.62 -2.72
N PHE A 113 0.32 -6.29 -2.33
CA PHE A 113 1.31 -6.83 -3.25
C PHE A 113 0.94 -8.26 -3.63
N VAL A 114 0.53 -8.44 -4.90
CA VAL A 114 0.07 -9.73 -5.43
C VAL A 114 1.22 -10.55 -5.96
N LYS A 115 2.20 -9.89 -6.62
CA LYS A 115 3.37 -10.55 -7.20
C LYS A 115 4.62 -9.67 -7.08
N ILE A 116 5.70 -10.26 -6.64
CA ILE A 116 7.04 -9.66 -6.60
C ILE A 116 7.98 -10.52 -7.45
N PRO A 117 8.49 -10.02 -8.58
CA PRO A 117 9.35 -10.83 -9.45
C PRO A 117 10.68 -11.16 -8.78
N GLU A 118 11.19 -12.36 -9.01
CA GLU A 118 12.44 -12.83 -8.39
C GLU A 118 13.63 -11.92 -8.75
N GLY A 119 13.69 -11.42 -9.98
CA GLY A 119 14.73 -10.46 -10.38
C GLY A 119 14.76 -9.21 -9.51
N LEU A 120 13.60 -8.70 -9.09
CA LEU A 120 13.51 -7.56 -8.18
C LEU A 120 14.01 -7.91 -6.78
N LYS A 121 13.68 -9.09 -6.27
CA LYS A 121 14.19 -9.56 -4.96
C LYS A 121 15.71 -9.63 -4.96
N GLU A 122 16.33 -10.17 -6.02
CA GLU A 122 17.77 -10.26 -6.17
C GLU A 122 18.43 -8.87 -6.37
N GLU A 123 17.80 -7.98 -7.12
CA GLU A 123 18.25 -6.59 -7.27
C GLU A 123 18.25 -5.85 -5.92
N HIS A 124 17.18 -5.98 -5.17
CA HIS A 124 17.06 -5.36 -3.84
C HIS A 124 18.12 -5.89 -2.86
N LYS A 125 18.36 -7.21 -2.82
CA LYS A 125 19.41 -7.81 -1.97
C LYS A 125 20.81 -7.28 -2.26
N LYS A 126 21.09 -6.94 -3.51
CA LYS A 126 22.39 -6.42 -3.96
C LYS A 126 22.53 -4.91 -3.80
N PHE A 127 21.46 -4.23 -3.43
CA PHE A 127 21.45 -2.77 -3.25
C PHE A 127 22.29 -2.37 -2.03
N THR A 128 23.25 -1.48 -2.24
CA THR A 128 24.19 -1.01 -1.21
C THR A 128 24.00 0.47 -0.85
N GLY A 129 23.01 1.13 -1.45
CA GLY A 129 22.72 2.54 -1.18
C GLY A 129 22.09 2.75 0.20
N THR A 130 22.08 3.98 0.67
CA THR A 130 21.51 4.39 1.97
C THR A 130 19.99 4.62 1.95
N GLY A 131 19.38 4.66 0.76
CA GLY A 131 17.93 4.79 0.59
C GLY A 131 17.20 3.46 0.69
N GLY A 132 15.90 3.48 0.42
CA GLY A 132 15.05 2.28 0.51
C GLY A 132 15.37 1.18 -0.51
N GLY A 133 16.01 1.52 -1.61
CA GLY A 133 16.38 0.58 -2.67
C GLY A 133 15.26 0.28 -3.68
N PRO A 134 15.59 -0.53 -4.70
CA PRO A 134 14.69 -0.86 -5.80
C PRO A 134 13.38 -1.50 -5.31
N GLY A 135 12.27 -1.07 -5.90
CA GLY A 135 10.94 -1.64 -5.68
C GLY A 135 10.32 -1.39 -4.31
N THR A 136 10.96 -0.58 -3.45
CA THR A 136 10.43 -0.30 -2.11
C THR A 136 9.21 0.59 -2.14
N LEU A 137 8.32 0.37 -1.16
CA LEU A 137 7.22 1.26 -0.78
C LEU A 137 7.69 2.14 0.37
N SER A 138 7.60 3.44 0.19
CA SER A 138 8.01 4.43 1.18
C SER A 138 6.84 5.32 1.59
N PHE A 139 6.82 5.67 2.88
CA PHE A 139 5.87 6.61 3.48
C PHE A 139 6.64 7.73 4.16
N THR A 140 6.15 8.96 4.05
CA THR A 140 6.74 10.13 4.72
C THR A 140 5.69 10.91 5.49
N TYR A 141 6.05 11.37 6.69
CA TYR A 141 5.17 12.15 7.56
C TYR A 141 5.97 13.18 8.36
N GLY A 142 5.51 14.43 8.34
CA GLY A 142 6.19 15.53 9.01
C GLY A 142 7.48 15.94 8.31
N GLU A 143 8.22 16.84 8.97
CA GLU A 143 9.51 17.33 8.48
C GLU A 143 10.65 16.45 8.98
N PHE A 144 11.68 16.31 8.16
CA PHE A 144 12.91 15.69 8.59
C PHE A 144 13.65 16.60 9.57
N GLN A 145 13.87 16.09 10.77
CA GLN A 145 14.68 16.77 11.80
C GLN A 145 15.58 15.73 12.48
N PRO A 146 16.71 16.16 13.08
CA PRO A 146 17.53 15.27 13.89
C PRO A 146 16.68 14.60 14.99
N HIS A 147 16.88 13.30 15.17
CA HIS A 147 16.16 12.47 16.15
C HIS A 147 14.65 12.29 15.93
N THR A 148 14.14 12.57 14.72
CA THR A 148 12.77 12.26 14.33
C THR A 148 12.70 11.08 13.37
N ILE A 149 11.58 10.37 13.40
CA ILE A 149 11.28 9.31 12.43
C ILE A 149 10.24 9.88 11.47
N SER A 150 10.70 10.42 10.35
CA SER A 150 9.85 11.04 9.34
C SER A 150 9.55 10.14 8.13
N ASN A 151 10.15 8.95 8.06
CA ASN A 151 9.93 8.01 6.97
C ASN A 151 9.80 6.56 7.46
N ARG A 152 9.11 5.75 6.67
CA ARG A 152 9.08 4.29 6.76
C ARG A 152 9.25 3.71 5.37
N VAL A 153 10.15 2.74 5.25
CA VAL A 153 10.47 2.10 3.97
C VAL A 153 10.31 0.59 4.13
N PHE A 154 9.65 -0.02 3.16
CA PHE A 154 9.40 -1.45 3.14
C PHE A 154 9.81 -2.02 1.78
N PHE A 155 10.59 -3.10 1.77
CA PHE A 155 10.60 -4.00 0.63
C PHE A 155 9.41 -4.93 0.79
N PRO A 156 8.39 -4.84 -0.09
CA PRO A 156 7.17 -5.61 0.09
C PRO A 156 7.35 -7.08 -0.29
N GLU A 157 6.60 -7.94 0.37
CA GLU A 157 6.45 -9.35 0.02
C GLU A 157 5.06 -9.62 -0.55
N GLU A 158 4.93 -10.70 -1.32
CA GLU A 158 3.63 -11.14 -1.82
C GLU A 158 2.65 -11.42 -0.65
N GLY A 159 1.46 -10.88 -0.74
CA GLY A 159 0.44 -10.93 0.32
C GLY A 159 0.55 -9.81 1.36
N ASP A 160 1.56 -8.94 1.31
CA ASP A 160 1.59 -7.76 2.17
C ASP A 160 0.47 -6.79 1.78
N LEU A 161 -0.44 -6.54 2.70
CA LEU A 161 -1.51 -5.56 2.59
C LEU A 161 -1.22 -4.41 3.55
N PHE A 162 -1.07 -3.20 3.01
CA PHE A 162 -0.95 -1.96 3.77
C PHE A 162 -2.25 -1.18 3.69
N ILE A 163 -2.69 -0.60 4.83
CA ILE A 163 -3.82 0.33 4.90
C ILE A 163 -3.35 1.55 5.67
N PHE A 164 -3.59 2.74 5.14
CA PHE A 164 -3.05 3.99 5.66
C PHE A 164 -3.97 5.18 5.33
N PRO A 165 -3.84 6.31 6.06
CA PRO A 165 -4.57 7.54 5.72
C PRO A 165 -4.29 7.98 4.29
N ALA A 166 -5.31 8.31 3.54
CA ALA A 166 -5.20 8.69 2.13
C ALA A 166 -4.25 9.87 1.89
N THR A 167 -4.18 10.80 2.85
CA THR A 167 -3.29 11.97 2.82
C THR A 167 -1.85 11.69 3.26
N LEU A 168 -1.53 10.45 3.65
CA LEU A 168 -0.16 10.07 3.96
C LEU A 168 0.66 9.98 2.66
N THR A 169 1.65 10.85 2.52
CA THR A 169 2.53 10.84 1.35
C THR A 169 3.26 9.51 1.23
N HIS A 170 3.14 8.89 0.06
CA HIS A 170 3.79 7.62 -0.24
C HIS A 170 4.27 7.56 -1.67
N PHE A 171 5.23 6.69 -1.92
CA PHE A 171 5.84 6.51 -3.24
C PHE A 171 6.46 5.12 -3.39
N VAL A 172 6.72 4.75 -4.63
CA VAL A 172 7.34 3.47 -4.97
C VAL A 172 8.57 3.71 -5.81
N ALA A 173 9.71 3.21 -5.34
CA ALA A 173 10.97 3.30 -6.07
C ALA A 173 10.94 2.43 -7.33
N PRO A 174 11.56 2.89 -8.44
CA PRO A 174 11.75 2.07 -9.63
C PRO A 174 12.68 0.89 -9.36
N PHE A 175 12.66 -0.08 -10.27
CA PHE A 175 13.63 -1.18 -10.33
C PHE A 175 14.05 -1.38 -11.78
N LEU A 176 15.16 -2.09 -12.01
CA LEU A 176 15.73 -2.29 -13.35
C LEU A 176 15.70 -3.76 -13.81
N SER A 177 15.50 -4.67 -12.88
CA SER A 177 15.41 -6.10 -13.17
C SER A 177 14.21 -6.44 -14.06
N LYS A 178 14.32 -7.56 -14.78
CA LYS A 178 13.22 -8.10 -15.59
C LYS A 178 12.13 -8.66 -14.68
N GLY A 179 10.91 -8.56 -15.15
CA GLY A 179 9.72 -9.09 -14.48
C GLY A 179 8.69 -8.00 -14.23
N GLU A 180 7.54 -8.43 -13.75
CA GLU A 180 6.39 -7.57 -13.51
C GLU A 180 5.99 -7.69 -12.05
N ARG A 181 5.96 -6.55 -11.35
CA ARG A 181 5.40 -6.42 -10.01
C ARG A 181 3.92 -6.08 -10.12
N ILE A 182 3.07 -6.89 -9.51
CA ILE A 182 1.63 -6.68 -9.52
C ILE A 182 1.18 -6.23 -8.14
N SER A 183 0.49 -5.10 -8.07
CA SER A 183 -0.14 -4.60 -6.85
C SER A 183 -1.57 -4.15 -7.10
N MET A 184 -2.44 -4.40 -6.14
CA MET A 184 -3.83 -3.93 -6.13
C MET A 184 -3.95 -2.79 -5.12
N SER A 185 -4.59 -1.71 -5.54
CA SER A 185 -4.83 -0.55 -4.69
C SER A 185 -6.34 -0.31 -4.52
N ALA A 186 -6.73 0.26 -3.39
CA ALA A 186 -8.09 0.71 -3.18
C ALA A 186 -8.14 1.94 -2.27
N ASN A 187 -9.12 2.79 -2.53
CA ASN A 187 -9.48 3.93 -1.71
C ASN A 187 -10.80 3.65 -0.98
N PHE A 188 -10.89 4.09 0.27
CA PHE A 188 -12.03 3.84 1.14
C PHE A 188 -12.57 5.15 1.72
N MET A 189 -13.89 5.15 1.93
CA MET A 189 -14.56 6.13 2.79
C MET A 189 -14.77 5.52 4.17
N LEU A 190 -14.64 6.33 5.22
CA LEU A 190 -14.92 5.89 6.59
C LEU A 190 -16.34 6.29 7.00
N GLN A 191 -17.00 5.39 7.69
CA GLN A 191 -18.28 5.69 8.37
C GLN A 191 -18.10 5.38 9.87
N SER A 192 -18.47 6.30 10.70
CA SER A 192 -18.45 6.22 12.17
C SER A 192 -19.84 6.12 12.75
#